data_c3e9861272c685867fde3c0a118fdd25
#
_entry.id   c3e9861272c685867fde3c0a118fdd25
#
_cell.length_a   1.000
_cell.length_b   1.000
_cell.length_c   1.000
_cell.angle_alpha   90.00
_cell.angle_beta   90.00
_cell.angle_gamma   90.00
#
_symmetry.space_group_name_H-M   'P 1'
#
loop_
_entity.id
_entity.type
_entity.pdbx_description
1 polymer ?
#
loop_
_entity_poly.entity_id
_entity_poly.type
_entity_poly.pdbx_seq_one_letter_code
_entity_poly.pdbx_strand_id
1 'polypeptide(L)'
;MGRRVGAMVSDASGWYARLDRSCENRIEQLDCWLNAWEDAIRHNIPIAATMPNDWPTLPAGLLSNPGAVLDHMLARYDAEIDGRSPRGAYATPARFADAMLADELGERGADAENPMPTGISLAALPPGFHAFAAKMNEANSKDDENDVDEAVTSGRKTASGIPLPFADPAVGAGLFPERVLKVHSERIDGMPAAAKKEDTIRLLSKMQLLDVSDIAVRCTRRRLLLVLAKSDLIELDGDGDEARIGRKQAEKLLEISVQEGDALRGAWPWDESPRLLICNPPWLRIKDRFRGHPDGSHLRKELSRELRSITEPDGRLRFSTLLGNVNLYRLFLERSLQLVEESGRVRMIVPDSLLREKSSIPLRRLMVERNDWDTAWSFPESQRVFPGVSQGV
;
A
#
# COMPACT_ATOMS: atom_id res chain seq x y z
N MET A 1 -9.12 -15.84 -22.13
CA MET A 1 -8.45 -14.86 -21.28
C MET A 1 -7.15 -15.36 -20.66
N GLY A 2 -7.04 -16.56 -20.12
CA GLY A 2 -5.82 -17.07 -19.47
C GLY A 2 -4.54 -17.11 -20.31
N ARG A 3 -4.63 -17.31 -21.65
CA ARG A 3 -3.45 -17.33 -22.52
C ARG A 3 -2.81 -15.95 -22.76
N ARG A 4 -3.57 -14.85 -22.72
CA ARG A 4 -3.02 -13.48 -22.87
C ARG A 4 -2.27 -13.00 -21.62
N VAL A 5 -2.76 -13.34 -20.43
CA VAL A 5 -2.09 -12.98 -19.17
C VAL A 5 -0.76 -13.74 -19.01
N GLY A 6 -0.73 -15.03 -19.35
CA GLY A 6 0.50 -15.81 -19.32
C GLY A 6 1.58 -15.31 -20.29
N ALA A 7 1.19 -14.86 -21.50
CA ALA A 7 2.11 -14.28 -22.47
C ALA A 7 2.68 -12.92 -22.02
N MET A 8 1.88 -12.05 -21.40
CA MET A 8 2.32 -10.76 -20.85
C MET A 8 3.33 -10.93 -19.70
N VAL A 9 3.11 -11.89 -18.81
CA VAL A 9 4.02 -12.17 -17.69
C VAL A 9 5.36 -12.73 -18.18
N SER A 10 5.35 -13.62 -19.18
CA SER A 10 6.58 -14.16 -19.77
C SER A 10 7.41 -13.08 -20.50
N ASP A 11 6.75 -12.15 -21.18
CA ASP A 11 7.39 -11.05 -21.91
C ASP A 11 7.99 -10.00 -20.96
N ALA A 12 7.29 -9.66 -19.88
CA ALA A 12 7.81 -8.79 -18.83
C ALA A 12 9.05 -9.39 -18.13
N SER A 13 9.00 -10.67 -17.74
CA SER A 13 10.14 -11.35 -17.10
C SER A 13 11.37 -11.37 -18.02
N GLY A 14 11.16 -11.60 -19.32
CA GLY A 14 12.22 -11.53 -20.32
C GLY A 14 12.81 -10.13 -20.50
N TRP A 15 11.98 -9.08 -20.37
CA TRP A 15 12.44 -7.69 -20.42
C TRP A 15 13.37 -7.35 -19.24
N TYR A 16 12.95 -7.66 -18.01
CA TYR A 16 13.77 -7.41 -16.81
C TYR A 16 15.11 -8.17 -16.85
N ALA A 17 15.12 -9.41 -17.35
CA ALA A 17 16.37 -10.16 -17.52
C ALA A 17 17.31 -9.55 -18.56
N ARG A 18 16.79 -8.88 -19.59
CA ARG A 18 17.60 -8.11 -20.55
C ARG A 18 18.11 -6.80 -19.94
N LEU A 19 17.25 -6.11 -19.17
CA LEU A 19 17.62 -4.88 -18.46
C LEU A 19 18.80 -5.12 -17.51
N ASP A 20 18.81 -6.25 -16.79
CA ASP A 20 19.91 -6.62 -15.88
C ASP A 20 21.25 -6.80 -16.59
N ARG A 21 21.23 -7.16 -17.87
CA ARG A 21 22.45 -7.24 -18.68
C ARG A 21 22.94 -5.88 -19.18
N SER A 22 22.03 -4.92 -19.31
CA SER A 22 22.36 -3.55 -19.73
C SER A 22 22.79 -2.66 -18.57
N CYS A 23 22.21 -2.88 -17.39
CA CYS A 23 22.50 -2.13 -16.18
C CYS A 23 22.41 -3.07 -14.97
N GLU A 24 23.56 -3.38 -14.34
CA GLU A 24 23.60 -4.28 -13.18
C GLU A 24 23.15 -3.59 -11.88
N ASN A 25 23.31 -2.26 -11.79
CA ASN A 25 22.96 -1.51 -10.60
C ASN A 25 21.45 -1.23 -10.50
N ARG A 26 20.79 -1.88 -9.53
CA ARG A 26 19.34 -1.76 -9.33
C ARG A 26 18.88 -0.36 -8.93
N ILE A 27 19.69 0.37 -8.17
CA ILE A 27 19.39 1.77 -7.79
C ILE A 27 19.42 2.64 -9.04
N GLU A 28 20.43 2.45 -9.89
CA GLU A 28 20.53 3.16 -11.16
C GLU A 28 19.36 2.85 -12.10
N GLN A 29 18.92 1.58 -12.16
CA GLN A 29 17.70 1.23 -12.90
C GLN A 29 16.47 2.00 -12.39
N LEU A 30 16.28 2.10 -11.07
CA LEU A 30 15.18 2.84 -10.47
C LEU A 30 15.27 4.34 -10.80
N ASP A 31 16.43 4.94 -10.66
CA ASP A 31 16.65 6.36 -10.95
C ASP A 31 16.46 6.69 -12.44
N CYS A 32 17.00 5.88 -13.34
CA CYS A 32 16.79 6.03 -14.77
C CYS A 32 15.32 5.91 -15.16
N TRP A 33 14.59 4.96 -14.55
CA TRP A 33 13.15 4.80 -14.79
C TRP A 33 12.35 6.03 -14.35
N LEU A 34 12.64 6.53 -13.16
CA LEU A 34 11.96 7.71 -12.62
C LEU A 34 12.27 8.98 -13.43
N ASN A 35 13.52 9.14 -13.92
CA ASN A 35 13.92 10.24 -14.79
C ASN A 35 13.20 10.15 -16.14
N ALA A 36 13.18 8.97 -16.77
CA ALA A 36 12.48 8.76 -18.04
C ALA A 36 10.97 9.05 -17.91
N TRP A 37 10.36 8.68 -16.79
CA TRP A 37 8.95 8.99 -16.53
C TRP A 37 8.72 10.49 -16.35
N GLU A 38 9.59 11.20 -15.63
CA GLU A 38 9.52 12.66 -15.47
C GLU A 38 9.65 13.36 -16.82
N ASP A 39 10.63 12.99 -17.64
CA ASP A 39 10.84 13.57 -18.97
C ASP A 39 9.65 13.33 -19.92
N ALA A 40 9.05 12.13 -19.83
CA ALA A 40 7.85 11.81 -20.59
C ALA A 40 6.68 12.76 -20.25
N ILE A 41 6.51 13.07 -18.96
CA ILE A 41 5.48 14.02 -18.51
C ILE A 41 5.82 15.44 -18.95
N ARG A 42 7.07 15.91 -18.75
CA ARG A 42 7.52 17.28 -19.13
C ARG A 42 7.30 17.58 -20.60
N HIS A 43 7.60 16.63 -21.44
CA HIS A 43 7.56 16.81 -22.90
C HIS A 43 6.26 16.30 -23.54
N ASN A 44 5.34 15.75 -22.72
CA ASN A 44 4.09 15.13 -23.18
C ASN A 44 4.31 14.09 -24.30
N ILE A 45 5.30 13.22 -24.11
CA ILE A 45 5.67 12.14 -25.03
C ILE A 45 5.57 10.77 -24.34
N PRO A 46 5.48 9.66 -25.12
CA PRO A 46 5.50 8.32 -24.55
C PRO A 46 6.79 8.06 -23.77
N ILE A 47 6.71 7.40 -22.61
CA ILE A 47 7.87 7.05 -21.79
C ILE A 47 8.91 6.23 -22.54
N ALA A 48 8.51 5.45 -23.54
CA ALA A 48 9.44 4.71 -24.40
C ALA A 48 10.41 5.62 -25.18
N ALA A 49 10.04 6.88 -25.42
CA ALA A 49 10.87 7.84 -26.14
C ALA A 49 11.92 8.53 -25.24
N THR A 50 11.81 8.38 -23.93
CA THR A 50 12.73 8.97 -22.93
C THR A 50 13.63 7.93 -22.26
N MET A 51 13.47 6.65 -22.63
CA MET A 51 14.28 5.56 -22.08
C MET A 51 15.73 5.67 -22.54
N PRO A 52 16.71 5.25 -21.71
CA PRO A 52 18.09 5.15 -22.13
C PRO A 52 18.25 4.26 -23.38
N ASN A 53 19.11 4.66 -24.30
CA ASN A 53 19.29 3.98 -25.59
C ASN A 53 19.83 2.54 -25.47
N ASP A 54 20.54 2.23 -24.41
CA ASP A 54 21.11 0.92 -24.07
C ASP A 54 20.11 -0.01 -23.37
N TRP A 55 18.93 0.51 -23.00
CA TRP A 55 17.89 -0.30 -22.39
C TRP A 55 17.12 -1.12 -23.43
N PRO A 56 16.65 -2.33 -23.06
CA PRO A 56 15.84 -3.12 -23.98
C PRO A 56 14.51 -2.43 -24.27
N THR A 57 14.01 -2.59 -25.50
CA THR A 57 12.71 -2.05 -25.91
C THR A 57 11.59 -2.48 -24.95
N LEU A 58 10.84 -1.52 -24.43
CA LEU A 58 9.79 -1.72 -23.45
C LEU A 58 8.58 -2.43 -24.08
N PRO A 59 8.11 -3.55 -23.52
CA PRO A 59 6.91 -4.23 -24.01
C PRO A 59 5.67 -3.33 -23.90
N ALA A 60 4.79 -3.39 -24.88
CA ALA A 60 3.56 -2.56 -24.91
C ALA A 60 2.71 -2.69 -23.64
N GLY A 61 2.66 -3.86 -23.01
CA GLY A 61 1.94 -4.08 -21.76
C GLY A 61 2.51 -3.36 -20.53
N LEU A 62 3.79 -2.96 -20.58
CA LEU A 62 4.44 -2.19 -19.51
C LEU A 62 4.35 -0.67 -19.72
N LEU A 63 4.13 -0.23 -20.96
CA LEU A 63 4.04 1.19 -21.32
C LEU A 63 2.86 1.91 -20.65
N SER A 64 1.75 1.21 -20.45
CA SER A 64 0.51 1.80 -19.95
C SER A 64 0.48 2.02 -18.43
N ASN A 65 1.42 1.43 -17.69
CA ASN A 65 1.44 1.52 -16.23
C ASN A 65 2.88 1.68 -15.68
N PRO A 66 3.46 2.89 -15.75
CA PRO A 66 4.81 3.16 -15.26
C PRO A 66 5.01 2.83 -13.77
N GLY A 67 3.96 3.04 -12.95
CA GLY A 67 4.00 2.72 -11.53
C GLY A 67 4.16 1.23 -11.26
N ALA A 68 3.49 0.36 -12.04
CA ALA A 68 3.64 -1.10 -11.88
C ALA A 68 5.06 -1.58 -12.25
N VAL A 69 5.72 -0.92 -13.18
CA VAL A 69 7.14 -1.19 -13.50
C VAL A 69 8.02 -0.82 -12.31
N LEU A 70 7.80 0.34 -11.71
CA LEU A 70 8.51 0.79 -10.52
C LEU A 70 8.31 -0.17 -9.34
N ASP A 71 7.07 -0.61 -9.07
CA ASP A 71 6.75 -1.59 -8.03
C ASP A 71 7.56 -2.88 -8.21
N HIS A 72 7.65 -3.35 -9.45
CA HIS A 72 8.40 -4.57 -9.76
C HIS A 72 9.91 -4.39 -9.66
N MET A 73 10.43 -3.24 -10.10
CA MET A 73 11.86 -2.90 -9.96
C MET A 73 12.26 -2.81 -8.49
N LEU A 74 11.48 -2.15 -7.66
CA LEU A 74 11.74 -2.06 -6.21
C LEU A 74 11.69 -3.43 -5.55
N ALA A 75 10.71 -4.27 -5.87
CA ALA A 75 10.63 -5.63 -5.32
C ALA A 75 11.85 -6.48 -5.69
N ARG A 76 12.43 -6.28 -6.89
CA ARG A 76 13.67 -6.95 -7.32
C ARG A 76 14.89 -6.42 -6.59
N TYR A 77 14.98 -5.11 -6.37
CA TYR A 77 16.03 -4.49 -5.56
C TYR A 77 16.00 -5.06 -4.12
N ASP A 78 14.85 -5.10 -3.47
CA ASP A 78 14.69 -5.63 -2.12
C ASP A 78 15.07 -7.12 -2.02
N ALA A 79 14.82 -7.90 -3.08
CA ALA A 79 15.20 -9.31 -3.11
C ALA A 79 16.72 -9.54 -3.17
N GLU A 80 17.49 -8.59 -3.70
CA GLU A 80 18.95 -8.70 -3.82
C GLU A 80 19.70 -8.23 -2.57
N ILE A 81 19.24 -7.15 -1.91
CA ILE A 81 19.95 -6.56 -0.76
C ILE A 81 20.03 -7.53 0.42
N ASP A 82 18.99 -8.29 0.67
CA ASP A 82 18.99 -9.29 1.76
C ASP A 82 19.69 -10.60 1.39
N GLY A 83 20.32 -10.66 0.21
CA GLY A 83 21.31 -11.68 -0.20
C GLY A 83 20.81 -13.10 -0.30
N ARG A 84 19.57 -13.46 0.07
CA ARG A 84 19.01 -14.81 -0.05
C ARG A 84 17.53 -14.96 0.40
N SER A 85 16.89 -13.92 0.89
CA SER A 85 15.49 -14.03 1.28
C SER A 85 14.76 -12.76 0.93
N PRO A 86 13.71 -12.82 0.10
CA PRO A 86 12.89 -11.64 -0.17
C PRO A 86 12.41 -11.09 1.17
N ARG A 87 12.40 -9.77 1.33
CA ARG A 87 11.81 -9.09 2.52
C ARG A 87 10.33 -9.44 2.71
N GLY A 88 9.78 -10.35 1.90
CA GLY A 88 8.36 -10.67 1.88
C GLY A 88 7.53 -9.58 1.23
N ALA A 89 8.18 -8.62 0.57
CA ALA A 89 7.55 -7.59 -0.22
C ALA A 89 7.15 -8.15 -1.60
N TYR A 90 5.88 -8.09 -1.91
CA TYR A 90 5.33 -8.48 -3.20
C TYR A 90 4.64 -7.27 -3.82
N ALA A 91 4.92 -7.00 -5.10
CA ALA A 91 4.23 -5.97 -5.84
C ALA A 91 2.71 -6.24 -5.82
N THR A 92 1.96 -5.32 -5.28
CA THR A 92 0.50 -5.42 -5.18
C THR A 92 -0.10 -5.22 -6.57
N PRO A 93 -0.92 -6.15 -7.09
CA PRO A 93 -1.64 -5.87 -8.33
C PRO A 93 -2.60 -4.70 -8.15
N ALA A 94 -2.54 -3.72 -9.04
CA ALA A 94 -3.27 -2.46 -8.95
C ALA A 94 -4.78 -2.63 -8.70
N ARG A 95 -5.40 -3.67 -9.31
CA ARG A 95 -6.81 -4.01 -9.11
C ARG A 95 -7.23 -4.20 -7.64
N PHE A 96 -6.31 -4.64 -6.76
CA PHE A 96 -6.61 -4.78 -5.34
C PHE A 96 -6.68 -3.42 -4.66
N ALA A 97 -5.75 -2.52 -5.00
CA ALA A 97 -5.78 -1.16 -4.48
C ALA A 97 -7.04 -0.41 -4.96
N ASP A 98 -7.39 -0.56 -6.24
CA ASP A 98 -8.60 0.03 -6.81
C ASP A 98 -9.86 -0.49 -6.12
N ALA A 99 -9.95 -1.82 -5.89
CA ALA A 99 -11.11 -2.43 -5.22
C ALA A 99 -11.22 -2.04 -3.74
N MET A 100 -10.09 -1.96 -3.02
CA MET A 100 -10.09 -1.54 -1.62
C MET A 100 -10.52 -0.10 -1.45
N LEU A 101 -10.12 0.81 -2.36
CA LEU A 101 -10.54 2.20 -2.36
C LEU A 101 -12.00 2.35 -2.78
N ALA A 102 -12.45 1.67 -3.84
CA ALA A 102 -13.85 1.69 -4.27
C ALA A 102 -14.80 1.22 -3.15
N ASP A 103 -14.41 0.18 -2.41
CA ASP A 103 -15.14 -0.29 -1.25
C ASP A 103 -15.23 0.77 -0.14
N GLU A 104 -14.13 1.45 0.16
CA GLU A 104 -14.07 2.50 1.16
C GLU A 104 -14.88 3.74 0.79
N LEU A 105 -14.96 4.06 -0.50
CA LEU A 105 -15.65 5.25 -1.00
C LEU A 105 -17.12 4.99 -1.38
N GLY A 106 -17.64 3.81 -1.08
CA GLY A 106 -19.04 3.44 -1.35
C GLY A 106 -19.37 3.22 -2.84
N GLU A 107 -18.37 3.03 -3.70
CA GLU A 107 -18.54 2.84 -5.15
C GLU A 107 -18.87 1.39 -5.54
N ARG A 108 -19.32 0.58 -4.61
CA ARG A 108 -19.72 -0.80 -4.91
C ARG A 108 -20.94 -0.80 -5.84
N GLY A 109 -20.74 -1.13 -7.09
CA GLY A 109 -21.84 -1.54 -7.97
C GLY A 109 -21.95 -0.91 -9.33
N ALA A 110 -21.06 -0.02 -9.77
CA ALA A 110 -21.21 0.65 -11.06
C ALA A 110 -20.63 -0.13 -12.27
N ASP A 111 -19.60 -0.95 -12.11
CA ASP A 111 -18.96 -1.65 -13.23
C ASP A 111 -18.87 -3.16 -13.02
N ALA A 112 -19.93 -3.85 -13.42
CA ALA A 112 -20.02 -5.32 -13.45
C ALA A 112 -19.08 -6.00 -14.49
N GLU A 113 -18.27 -5.26 -15.24
CA GLU A 113 -17.43 -5.81 -16.30
C GLU A 113 -16.09 -6.39 -15.83
N ASN A 114 -15.68 -6.13 -14.58
CA ASN A 114 -14.51 -6.79 -14.01
C ASN A 114 -14.79 -7.21 -12.55
N PRO A 115 -15.64 -8.22 -12.33
CA PRO A 115 -15.96 -8.67 -11.00
C PRO A 115 -14.65 -9.13 -10.34
N MET A 116 -14.31 -8.51 -9.19
CA MET A 116 -13.44 -9.19 -8.26
C MET A 116 -13.95 -10.62 -8.14
N PRO A 117 -13.10 -11.65 -8.24
CA PRO A 117 -13.54 -13.03 -8.09
C PRO A 117 -14.43 -13.08 -6.87
N THR A 118 -15.65 -13.59 -7.03
CA THR A 118 -16.70 -13.63 -6.00
C THR A 118 -16.05 -14.02 -4.67
N GLY A 119 -15.95 -13.04 -3.77
CA GLY A 119 -15.40 -13.28 -2.43
C GLY A 119 -16.18 -14.44 -1.82
N ILE A 120 -15.50 -15.31 -1.11
CA ILE A 120 -16.19 -16.31 -0.31
C ILE A 120 -17.05 -15.51 0.66
N SER A 121 -18.37 -15.66 0.52
CA SER A 121 -19.31 -15.10 1.49
C SER A 121 -18.84 -15.49 2.90
N LEU A 122 -18.96 -14.60 3.88
CA LEU A 122 -18.73 -14.92 5.30
C LEU A 122 -19.38 -16.26 5.71
N ALA A 123 -20.46 -16.66 5.03
CA ALA A 123 -21.13 -17.96 5.17
C ALA A 123 -20.26 -19.18 4.82
N ALA A 124 -19.18 -19.03 4.06
CA ALA A 124 -18.26 -20.13 3.72
C ALA A 124 -17.02 -20.21 4.64
N LEU A 125 -16.94 -19.39 5.68
CA LEU A 125 -15.91 -19.46 6.69
C LEU A 125 -16.16 -20.63 7.68
N PRO A 126 -15.12 -21.17 8.34
CA PRO A 126 -15.26 -22.27 9.30
C PRO A 126 -16.31 -22.03 10.39
N PRO A 127 -16.95 -23.07 10.94
CA PRO A 127 -18.13 -22.96 11.83
C PRO A 127 -17.99 -22.03 13.07
N GLY A 128 -16.82 -21.65 13.49
CA GLY A 128 -16.62 -20.67 14.56
C GLY A 128 -16.86 -19.22 14.16
N PHE A 129 -16.96 -18.91 12.86
CA PHE A 129 -17.20 -17.56 12.33
C PHE A 129 -18.68 -17.23 12.14
N HIS A 130 -19.57 -18.24 12.03
CA HIS A 130 -21.00 -18.02 11.80
C HIS A 130 -21.72 -17.33 12.98
N ALA A 131 -21.36 -17.69 14.21
CA ALA A 131 -21.89 -17.02 15.41
C ALA A 131 -21.46 -15.57 15.54
N PHE A 132 -20.33 -15.22 14.90
CA PHE A 132 -19.75 -13.90 14.84
C PHE A 132 -20.44 -13.03 13.77
N ALA A 133 -20.66 -13.56 12.56
CA ALA A 133 -21.36 -12.86 11.48
C ALA A 133 -22.80 -12.48 11.88
N ALA A 134 -23.48 -13.29 12.70
CA ALA A 134 -24.81 -12.99 13.19
C ALA A 134 -24.84 -11.77 14.13
N LYS A 135 -23.83 -11.58 14.98
CA LYS A 135 -23.72 -10.39 15.85
C LYS A 135 -23.45 -9.10 15.08
N MET A 136 -22.74 -9.17 13.94
CA MET A 136 -22.44 -8.01 13.11
C MET A 136 -23.65 -7.46 12.37
N ASN A 137 -24.58 -8.32 11.92
CA ASN A 137 -25.79 -7.87 11.23
C ASN A 137 -26.77 -7.11 12.11
N GLU A 138 -26.69 -7.27 13.43
CA GLU A 138 -27.53 -6.54 14.41
C GLU A 138 -26.98 -5.14 14.74
N ALA A 139 -25.65 -4.93 14.63
CA ALA A 139 -25.00 -3.65 14.94
C ALA A 139 -25.07 -2.63 13.79
N ASN A 140 -24.98 -3.10 12.53
CA ASN A 140 -24.86 -2.22 11.35
C ASN A 140 -26.16 -1.53 10.89
N SER A 141 -27.27 -1.67 11.59
CA SER A 141 -28.56 -1.11 11.11
C SER A 141 -28.89 0.29 11.64
N LYS A 142 -27.99 0.98 12.31
CA LYS A 142 -28.35 2.21 13.05
C LYS A 142 -27.63 3.53 12.73
N ASP A 143 -26.53 3.58 11.98
CA ASP A 143 -25.68 4.79 12.01
C ASP A 143 -25.28 5.45 10.67
N ASP A 144 -25.88 5.15 9.52
CA ASP A 144 -25.32 5.59 8.21
C ASP A 144 -25.88 6.87 7.57
N GLU A 145 -26.82 7.61 8.15
CA GLU A 145 -27.50 8.69 7.38
C GLU A 145 -27.03 10.14 7.62
N ASN A 146 -26.16 10.46 8.59
CA ASN A 146 -25.88 11.87 8.96
C ASN A 146 -24.40 12.33 8.88
N ASP A 147 -23.45 11.52 8.45
CA ASP A 147 -22.02 11.79 8.68
C ASP A 147 -21.27 12.55 7.55
N VAL A 148 -21.87 12.72 6.37
CA VAL A 148 -21.13 13.16 5.18
C VAL A 148 -20.79 14.66 5.19
N ASP A 149 -21.75 15.52 5.57
CA ASP A 149 -21.54 16.98 5.50
C ASP A 149 -20.73 17.52 6.69
N GLU A 150 -20.87 16.90 7.88
CA GLU A 150 -20.14 17.31 9.08
C GLU A 150 -18.66 16.89 9.02
N ALA A 151 -18.34 15.78 8.36
CA ALA A 151 -16.99 15.28 8.21
C ALA A 151 -16.11 16.14 7.28
N VAL A 152 -16.67 16.74 6.23
CA VAL A 152 -15.96 17.66 5.33
C VAL A 152 -15.67 18.98 6.06
N THR A 153 -16.65 19.53 6.77
CA THR A 153 -16.53 20.78 7.55
C THR A 153 -15.55 20.65 8.71
N SER A 154 -15.40 19.44 9.29
CA SER A 154 -14.43 19.18 10.37
C SER A 154 -13.00 18.93 9.88
N GLY A 155 -12.75 18.93 8.57
CA GLY A 155 -11.45 18.59 7.97
C GLY A 155 -11.08 17.10 8.01
N ARG A 156 -12.03 16.23 8.37
CA ARG A 156 -11.82 14.77 8.48
C ARG A 156 -11.83 14.02 7.15
N LYS A 157 -12.34 14.64 6.08
CA LYS A 157 -12.30 14.12 4.72
C LYS A 157 -11.85 15.21 3.76
N THR A 158 -11.32 14.82 2.59
CA THR A 158 -11.14 15.71 1.44
C THR A 158 -12.49 16.02 0.80
N ALA A 159 -12.54 17.01 -0.08
CA ALA A 159 -13.70 17.24 -0.96
C ALA A 159 -13.98 16.03 -1.87
N SER A 160 -12.95 15.23 -2.16
CA SER A 160 -13.08 13.96 -2.88
C SER A 160 -13.63 12.81 -2.01
N GLY A 161 -13.94 13.05 -0.73
CA GLY A 161 -14.49 12.05 0.19
C GLY A 161 -13.46 11.09 0.80
N ILE A 162 -12.17 11.31 0.58
CA ILE A 162 -11.10 10.46 1.15
C ILE A 162 -10.97 10.76 2.65
N PRO A 163 -11.09 9.74 3.53
CA PRO A 163 -10.90 9.92 4.96
C PRO A 163 -9.47 10.35 5.29
N LEU A 164 -9.32 11.32 6.20
CA LEU A 164 -8.03 11.86 6.62
C LEU A 164 -7.87 11.81 8.14
N PRO A 165 -6.64 11.52 8.64
CA PRO A 165 -5.42 11.17 7.90
C PRO A 165 -5.50 9.80 7.21
N PHE A 166 -4.85 9.71 6.04
CA PHE A 166 -4.66 8.46 5.29
C PHE A 166 -3.28 7.88 5.58
N ALA A 167 -3.18 6.60 5.89
CA ALA A 167 -1.91 5.97 6.27
C ALA A 167 -1.60 4.68 5.49
N ASP A 168 -0.28 4.46 5.28
CA ASP A 168 0.30 3.19 4.85
C ASP A 168 1.63 2.94 5.59
N PRO A 169 1.69 1.99 6.55
CA PRO A 169 2.87 1.71 7.35
C PRO A 169 3.95 0.87 6.65
N ALA A 170 3.75 0.46 5.40
CA ALA A 170 4.72 -0.27 4.57
C ALA A 170 4.51 0.10 3.09
N VAL A 171 4.70 1.40 2.80
CA VAL A 171 4.23 2.03 1.55
C VAL A 171 4.92 1.50 0.28
N GLY A 172 6.09 0.89 0.40
CA GLY A 172 6.86 0.36 -0.73
C GLY A 172 7.15 1.45 -1.77
N ALA A 173 6.79 1.20 -3.03
CA ALA A 173 6.91 2.19 -4.10
C ALA A 173 5.68 3.10 -4.26
N GLY A 174 4.72 3.10 -3.33
CA GLY A 174 3.64 4.09 -3.27
C GLY A 174 2.40 3.76 -4.12
N LEU A 175 2.04 2.48 -4.28
CA LEU A 175 0.86 2.11 -5.06
C LEU A 175 -0.45 2.65 -4.45
N PHE A 176 -0.69 2.42 -3.17
CA PHE A 176 -1.95 2.87 -2.53
C PHE A 176 -2.09 4.39 -2.55
N PRO A 177 -1.11 5.20 -2.13
CA PRO A 177 -1.23 6.65 -2.25
C PRO A 177 -1.31 7.15 -3.70
N GLU A 178 -0.72 6.47 -4.69
CA GLU A 178 -0.97 6.80 -6.11
C GLU A 178 -2.44 6.66 -6.45
N ARG A 179 -3.09 5.57 -6.01
CA ARG A 179 -4.52 5.34 -6.29
C ARG A 179 -5.41 6.35 -5.58
N VAL A 180 -5.06 6.71 -4.35
CA VAL A 180 -5.71 7.79 -3.60
C VAL A 180 -5.62 9.10 -4.37
N LEU A 181 -4.44 9.48 -4.89
CA LEU A 181 -4.25 10.70 -5.69
C LEU A 181 -5.04 10.67 -7.00
N LYS A 182 -5.15 9.53 -7.67
CA LYS A 182 -5.97 9.39 -8.89
C LYS A 182 -7.44 9.64 -8.60
N VAL A 183 -8.01 8.93 -7.63
CA VAL A 183 -9.41 9.13 -7.22
C VAL A 183 -9.65 10.58 -6.80
N HIS A 184 -8.70 11.16 -6.04
CA HIS A 184 -8.77 12.56 -5.65
C HIS A 184 -8.86 13.48 -6.87
N SER A 185 -7.92 13.36 -7.83
CA SER A 185 -7.88 14.21 -9.01
C SER A 185 -9.15 14.11 -9.87
N GLU A 186 -9.68 12.90 -10.03
CA GLU A 186 -10.91 12.65 -10.80
C GLU A 186 -12.13 13.30 -10.14
N ARG A 187 -12.24 13.22 -8.82
CA ARG A 187 -13.39 13.74 -8.07
C ARG A 187 -13.40 15.24 -7.88
N ILE A 188 -12.24 15.88 -7.84
CA ILE A 188 -12.12 17.34 -7.72
C ILE A 188 -12.11 18.06 -9.08
N ASP A 189 -12.19 17.34 -10.20
CA ASP A 189 -11.99 17.94 -11.54
C ASP A 189 -12.93 19.10 -11.84
N GLY A 190 -14.19 19.05 -11.42
CA GLY A 190 -15.17 20.14 -11.57
C GLY A 190 -15.04 21.30 -10.56
N MET A 191 -14.12 21.26 -9.60
CA MET A 191 -13.99 22.28 -8.55
C MET A 191 -13.29 23.56 -9.05
N PRO A 192 -13.53 24.73 -8.39
CA PRO A 192 -12.75 25.95 -8.64
C PRO A 192 -11.25 25.72 -8.40
N ALA A 193 -10.40 26.37 -9.21
CA ALA A 193 -8.95 26.20 -9.21
C ALA A 193 -8.30 26.30 -7.81
N ALA A 194 -8.61 27.37 -7.09
CA ALA A 194 -8.09 27.57 -5.73
C ALA A 194 -8.53 26.47 -4.74
N ALA A 195 -9.77 25.99 -4.86
CA ALA A 195 -10.30 24.93 -4.01
C ALA A 195 -9.65 23.57 -4.33
N LYS A 196 -9.38 23.25 -5.61
CA LYS A 196 -8.59 22.08 -6.02
C LYS A 196 -7.21 22.08 -5.36
N LYS A 197 -6.52 23.21 -5.45
CA LYS A 197 -5.18 23.39 -4.87
C LYS A 197 -5.20 23.20 -3.35
N GLU A 198 -6.13 23.85 -2.66
CA GLU A 198 -6.27 23.76 -1.20
C GLU A 198 -6.56 22.33 -0.76
N ASP A 199 -7.51 21.65 -1.42
CA ASP A 199 -7.87 20.27 -1.07
C ASP A 199 -6.73 19.28 -1.35
N THR A 200 -5.95 19.50 -2.42
CA THR A 200 -4.75 18.72 -2.73
C THR A 200 -3.66 18.93 -1.68
N ILE A 201 -3.41 20.17 -1.24
CA ILE A 201 -2.47 20.47 -0.15
C ILE A 201 -2.93 19.78 1.14
N ARG A 202 -4.23 19.84 1.45
CA ARG A 202 -4.81 19.18 2.62
C ARG A 202 -4.60 17.67 2.57
N LEU A 203 -4.90 17.02 1.43
CA LEU A 203 -4.67 15.60 1.24
C LEU A 203 -3.20 15.24 1.48
N LEU A 204 -2.28 15.93 0.81
CA LEU A 204 -0.85 15.65 0.93
C LEU A 204 -0.35 15.86 2.37
N SER A 205 -0.77 16.92 3.05
CA SER A 205 -0.34 17.22 4.43
C SER A 205 -0.86 16.23 5.46
N LYS A 206 -1.91 15.45 5.13
CA LYS A 206 -2.54 14.46 6.02
C LYS A 206 -2.28 13.01 5.59
N MET A 207 -1.41 12.79 4.62
CA MET A 207 -0.88 11.46 4.34
C MET A 207 0.19 11.10 5.38
N GLN A 208 0.22 9.84 5.80
CA GLN A 208 1.14 9.26 6.79
C GLN A 208 1.72 7.97 6.20
N LEU A 209 2.78 8.12 5.42
CA LEU A 209 3.36 7.05 4.61
C LEU A 209 4.74 6.67 5.13
N LEU A 210 4.92 5.42 5.55
CA LEU A 210 6.13 4.97 6.20
C LEU A 210 6.71 3.75 5.48
N ASP A 211 8.02 3.70 5.35
CA ASP A 211 8.75 2.49 4.96
C ASP A 211 10.11 2.42 5.66
N VAL A 212 10.59 1.20 5.91
CA VAL A 212 11.92 0.96 6.52
C VAL A 212 13.06 1.17 5.51
N SER A 213 12.75 1.24 4.23
CA SER A 213 13.71 1.41 3.13
C SER A 213 13.74 2.87 2.66
N ASP A 214 14.88 3.52 2.76
CA ASP A 214 15.14 4.86 2.21
C ASP A 214 14.89 4.91 0.69
N ILE A 215 15.22 3.83 -0.03
CA ILE A 215 14.97 3.69 -1.46
C ILE A 215 13.46 3.64 -1.76
N ALA A 216 12.69 2.90 -0.96
CA ALA A 216 11.24 2.86 -1.10
C ALA A 216 10.62 4.25 -0.86
N VAL A 217 11.04 4.95 0.20
CA VAL A 217 10.64 6.32 0.52
C VAL A 217 10.94 7.26 -0.65
N ARG A 218 12.16 7.20 -1.21
CA ARG A 218 12.57 8.01 -2.37
C ARG A 218 11.71 7.72 -3.59
N CYS A 219 11.50 6.44 -3.90
CA CYS A 219 10.64 6.01 -5.01
C CYS A 219 9.19 6.51 -4.84
N THR A 220 8.65 6.39 -3.64
CA THR A 220 7.29 6.84 -3.33
C THR A 220 7.16 8.36 -3.48
N ARG A 221 8.05 9.16 -2.89
CA ARG A 221 8.03 10.63 -3.05
C ARG A 221 8.05 11.04 -4.52
N ARG A 222 8.95 10.44 -5.29
CA ARG A 222 9.10 10.71 -6.71
C ARG A 222 7.88 10.30 -7.53
N ARG A 223 7.34 9.10 -7.27
CA ARG A 223 6.10 8.60 -7.90
C ARG A 223 4.92 9.54 -7.67
N LEU A 224 4.70 9.96 -6.42
CA LEU A 224 3.57 10.83 -6.08
C LEU A 224 3.72 12.21 -6.74
N LEU A 225 4.93 12.77 -6.78
CA LEU A 225 5.20 13.99 -7.52
C LEU A 225 4.83 13.85 -9.01
N LEU A 226 5.22 12.75 -9.65
CA LEU A 226 4.92 12.50 -11.07
C LEU A 226 3.43 12.26 -11.33
N VAL A 227 2.73 11.62 -10.40
CA VAL A 227 1.28 11.42 -10.49
C VAL A 227 0.54 12.76 -10.37
N LEU A 228 0.93 13.61 -9.43
CA LEU A 228 0.38 14.97 -9.27
C LEU A 228 0.60 15.81 -10.54
N ALA A 229 1.79 15.74 -11.13
CA ALA A 229 2.11 16.43 -12.38
C ALA A 229 1.26 15.94 -13.55
N LYS A 230 1.12 14.62 -13.69
CA LYS A 230 0.28 14.01 -14.73
C LYS A 230 -1.20 14.37 -14.59
N SER A 231 -1.66 14.62 -13.39
CA SER A 231 -3.03 15.04 -13.06
C SER A 231 -3.22 16.56 -13.11
N ASP A 232 -2.23 17.32 -13.57
CA ASP A 232 -2.22 18.80 -13.63
C ASP A 232 -2.48 19.49 -12.27
N LEU A 233 -2.10 18.82 -11.18
CA LEU A 233 -2.22 19.33 -9.81
C LEU A 233 -0.97 20.08 -9.34
N ILE A 234 0.18 19.83 -9.99
CA ILE A 234 1.43 20.56 -9.74
C ILE A 234 2.08 21.05 -11.03
N GLU A 235 2.87 22.11 -10.91
CA GLU A 235 3.75 22.60 -11.93
C GLU A 235 5.19 22.15 -11.68
N LEU A 236 5.75 21.35 -12.60
CA LEU A 236 7.09 20.76 -12.44
C LEU A 236 8.23 21.77 -12.55
N ASP A 237 8.05 22.82 -13.36
CA ASP A 237 9.10 23.79 -13.72
C ASP A 237 8.83 25.19 -13.16
N GLY A 238 7.87 25.32 -12.21
CA GLY A 238 7.46 26.61 -11.67
C GLY A 238 7.15 26.60 -10.16
N ASP A 239 6.79 27.79 -9.70
CA ASP A 239 6.39 28.01 -8.31
C ASP A 239 4.89 27.73 -8.06
N GLY A 240 4.17 27.29 -9.10
CA GLY A 240 2.74 27.07 -9.10
C GLY A 240 1.93 28.34 -9.41
N ASP A 241 0.62 28.20 -9.53
CA ASP A 241 -0.36 29.26 -9.81
C ASP A 241 -1.59 29.15 -8.88
N GLU A 242 -2.71 29.75 -9.25
CA GLU A 242 -3.95 29.64 -8.47
C GLU A 242 -4.52 28.21 -8.43
N ALA A 243 -4.26 27.42 -9.46
CA ALA A 243 -4.80 26.06 -9.61
C ALA A 243 -3.82 24.97 -9.18
N ARG A 244 -2.52 25.20 -9.34
CA ARG A 244 -1.48 24.18 -9.19
C ARG A 244 -0.49 24.53 -8.08
N ILE A 245 0.00 23.49 -7.42
CA ILE A 245 1.05 23.59 -6.42
C ILE A 245 2.40 23.67 -7.15
N GLY A 246 3.31 24.55 -6.72
CA GLY A 246 4.68 24.55 -7.23
C GLY A 246 5.46 23.31 -6.78
N ARG A 247 6.41 22.86 -7.62
CA ARG A 247 7.25 21.67 -7.35
C ARG A 247 7.86 21.67 -5.96
N LYS A 248 8.53 22.75 -5.56
CA LYS A 248 9.19 22.86 -4.24
C LYS A 248 8.23 22.69 -3.08
N GLN A 249 7.02 23.25 -3.19
CA GLN A 249 5.99 23.10 -2.17
C GLN A 249 5.48 21.64 -2.11
N ALA A 250 5.26 21.00 -3.25
CA ALA A 250 4.85 19.60 -3.30
C ALA A 250 5.92 18.66 -2.72
N GLU A 251 7.19 18.86 -3.07
CA GLU A 251 8.33 18.11 -2.52
C GLU A 251 8.39 18.23 -0.99
N LYS A 252 8.26 19.45 -0.45
CA LYS A 252 8.24 19.69 0.99
C LYS A 252 7.06 18.99 1.69
N LEU A 253 5.88 19.00 1.10
CA LEU A 253 4.72 18.26 1.64
C LEU A 253 4.99 16.77 1.64
N LEU A 254 5.55 16.23 0.56
CA LEU A 254 5.90 14.81 0.46
C LEU A 254 7.04 14.40 1.40
N GLU A 255 7.99 15.27 1.70
CA GLU A 255 9.02 15.03 2.73
C GLU A 255 8.44 14.85 4.12
N ILE A 256 7.39 15.59 4.45
CA ILE A 256 6.69 15.47 5.75
C ILE A 256 5.81 14.23 5.78
N SER A 257 5.14 13.92 4.67
CA SER A 257 4.11 12.87 4.59
C SER A 257 4.67 11.48 4.32
N VAL A 258 5.85 11.37 3.72
CA VAL A 258 6.50 10.09 3.39
C VAL A 258 7.83 10.03 4.13
N GLN A 259 7.94 9.16 5.12
CA GLN A 259 9.11 9.10 6.01
C GLN A 259 9.74 7.71 6.03
N GLU A 260 11.04 7.67 6.31
CA GLU A 260 11.75 6.44 6.63
C GLU A 260 11.52 6.10 8.10
N GLY A 261 11.17 4.84 8.37
CA GLY A 261 11.00 4.35 9.73
C GLY A 261 10.46 2.93 9.82
N ASP A 262 10.63 2.33 10.98
CA ASP A 262 10.12 0.99 11.27
C ASP A 262 8.80 1.07 12.03
N ALA A 263 7.69 0.80 11.34
CA ALA A 263 6.35 0.85 11.92
C ALA A 263 6.16 -0.11 13.12
N LEU A 264 6.91 -1.20 13.15
CA LEU A 264 6.80 -2.20 14.21
C LEU A 264 7.62 -1.83 15.45
N ARG A 265 8.83 -1.27 15.26
CA ARG A 265 9.78 -1.00 16.34
C ARG A 265 9.85 0.46 16.74
N GLY A 266 9.69 1.36 15.77
CA GLY A 266 9.75 2.80 15.99
C GLY A 266 8.48 3.40 16.59
N ALA A 267 8.56 4.68 16.96
CA ALA A 267 7.39 5.50 17.20
C ALA A 267 6.70 5.82 15.87
N TRP A 268 5.38 6.03 15.92
CA TRP A 268 4.67 6.58 14.76
C TRP A 268 5.05 8.06 14.60
N PRO A 269 5.50 8.50 13.42
CA PRO A 269 6.08 9.86 13.29
C PRO A 269 5.07 11.00 13.34
N TRP A 270 3.79 10.72 13.34
CA TRP A 270 2.72 11.72 13.33
C TRP A 270 1.89 11.64 14.61
N ASP A 271 1.47 12.81 15.13
CA ASP A 271 0.69 12.91 16.36
C ASP A 271 -0.77 12.51 16.18
N GLU A 272 -1.30 12.70 14.97
CA GLU A 272 -2.71 12.42 14.64
C GLU A 272 -2.89 10.96 14.22
N SER A 273 -3.88 10.28 14.81
CA SER A 273 -4.21 8.89 14.44
C SER A 273 -4.88 8.84 13.07
N PRO A 274 -4.52 7.85 12.20
CA PRO A 274 -5.16 7.72 10.89
C PRO A 274 -6.64 7.33 10.99
N ARG A 275 -7.47 7.88 10.09
CA ARG A 275 -8.84 7.43 9.87
C ARG A 275 -8.94 6.28 8.90
N LEU A 276 -8.07 6.26 7.91
CA LEU A 276 -7.99 5.20 6.92
C LEU A 276 -6.55 4.71 6.81
N LEU A 277 -6.36 3.44 7.09
CA LEU A 277 -5.07 2.77 6.92
C LEU A 277 -5.23 1.65 5.89
N ILE A 278 -4.50 1.75 4.77
CA ILE A 278 -4.46 0.72 3.73
C ILE A 278 -3.03 0.23 3.57
N CYS A 279 -2.81 -1.08 3.61
CA CYS A 279 -1.48 -1.65 3.57
C CYS A 279 -1.44 -3.04 2.93
N ASN A 280 -0.35 -3.33 2.21
CA ASN A 280 0.09 -4.69 1.91
C ASN A 280 1.42 -4.94 2.65
N PRO A 281 1.40 -5.43 3.90
CA PRO A 281 2.58 -5.59 4.71
C PRO A 281 3.47 -6.74 4.21
N PRO A 282 4.75 -6.83 4.61
CA PRO A 282 5.62 -7.93 4.24
C PRO A 282 5.15 -9.28 4.80
N TRP A 283 5.04 -10.31 3.93
CA TRP A 283 4.61 -11.66 4.29
C TRP A 283 5.80 -12.57 4.61
N LEU A 284 6.60 -12.16 5.58
CA LEU A 284 7.82 -12.84 5.97
C LEU A 284 7.73 -13.32 7.41
N ARG A 285 8.07 -14.60 7.63
CA ARG A 285 8.22 -15.14 8.99
C ARG A 285 9.53 -14.65 9.61
N ILE A 286 9.50 -14.26 10.88
CA ILE A 286 10.70 -13.81 11.61
C ILE A 286 11.81 -14.86 11.52
N LYS A 287 11.49 -16.15 11.55
CA LYS A 287 12.47 -17.24 11.42
C LYS A 287 13.17 -17.28 10.06
N ASP A 288 12.55 -16.76 9.02
CA ASP A 288 13.06 -16.80 7.65
C ASP A 288 13.80 -15.51 7.26
N ARG A 289 13.65 -14.42 8.04
CA ARG A 289 14.26 -13.11 7.79
C ARG A 289 15.79 -13.16 7.70
N PHE A 290 16.42 -14.03 8.48
CA PHE A 290 17.87 -14.15 8.54
C PHE A 290 18.35 -15.52 8.02
N ARG A 291 17.59 -16.14 7.13
CA ARG A 291 17.95 -17.43 6.55
C ARG A 291 19.22 -17.27 5.70
N GLY A 292 20.25 -18.06 5.99
CA GLY A 292 21.54 -18.03 5.31
C GLY A 292 22.54 -17.00 5.84
N HIS A 293 22.16 -16.15 6.79
CA HIS A 293 23.10 -15.29 7.50
C HIS A 293 23.90 -16.10 8.52
N PRO A 294 25.27 -15.92 8.65
CA PRO A 294 26.09 -16.63 9.61
C PRO A 294 25.53 -16.56 11.04
N ASP A 295 25.11 -15.36 11.47
CA ASP A 295 24.54 -15.10 12.80
C ASP A 295 23.01 -15.18 12.85
N GLY A 296 22.37 -15.76 11.83
CA GLY A 296 20.92 -15.71 11.65
C GLY A 296 20.11 -16.25 12.85
N SER A 297 20.67 -17.20 13.62
CA SER A 297 20.04 -17.70 14.85
C SER A 297 20.03 -16.65 15.97
N HIS A 298 21.14 -15.91 16.12
CA HIS A 298 21.29 -14.86 17.11
C HIS A 298 20.37 -13.67 16.78
N LEU A 299 20.44 -13.17 15.54
CA LEU A 299 19.63 -12.05 15.06
C LEU A 299 18.11 -12.32 15.18
N ARG A 300 17.67 -13.57 14.95
CA ARG A 300 16.26 -13.95 15.17
C ARG A 300 15.85 -13.89 16.63
N LYS A 301 16.73 -14.33 17.53
CA LYS A 301 16.45 -14.30 18.98
C LYS A 301 16.43 -12.85 19.48
N GLU A 302 17.32 -12.01 19.01
CA GLU A 302 17.35 -10.59 19.33
C GLU A 302 16.08 -9.90 18.87
N LEU A 303 15.71 -10.02 17.58
CA LEU A 303 14.49 -9.44 17.05
C LEU A 303 13.24 -9.93 17.81
N SER A 304 13.16 -11.23 18.11
CA SER A 304 12.03 -11.76 18.87
C SER A 304 11.99 -11.23 20.31
N ARG A 305 13.13 -10.99 20.94
CA ARG A 305 13.22 -10.40 22.29
C ARG A 305 12.81 -8.94 22.24
N GLU A 306 13.35 -8.18 21.31
CA GLU A 306 13.03 -6.77 21.08
C GLU A 306 11.53 -6.60 20.92
N LEU A 307 10.91 -7.27 19.95
CA LEU A 307 9.47 -7.18 19.69
C LEU A 307 8.60 -7.52 20.90
N ARG A 308 9.06 -8.42 21.79
CA ARG A 308 8.35 -8.79 23.03
C ARG A 308 8.52 -7.80 24.17
N SER A 309 9.48 -6.91 24.09
CA SER A 309 9.80 -5.94 25.14
C SER A 309 9.37 -4.52 24.80
N ILE A 310 8.93 -4.26 23.56
CA ILE A 310 8.46 -2.93 23.19
C ILE A 310 7.20 -2.59 23.98
N THR A 311 7.25 -1.46 24.66
CA THR A 311 6.12 -0.90 25.40
C THR A 311 5.65 0.41 24.78
N GLU A 312 4.35 0.64 24.83
CA GLU A 312 3.75 1.92 24.51
C GLU A 312 3.90 2.90 25.69
N PRO A 313 3.66 4.22 25.49
CA PRO A 313 3.80 5.22 26.55
C PRO A 313 3.00 4.95 27.82
N ASP A 314 1.89 4.20 27.70
CA ASP A 314 1.04 3.77 28.82
C ASP A 314 1.56 2.53 29.56
N GLY A 315 2.74 2.00 29.18
CA GLY A 315 3.37 0.83 29.76
C GLY A 315 2.87 -0.52 29.27
N ARG A 316 1.87 -0.56 28.39
CA ARG A 316 1.40 -1.83 27.79
C ARG A 316 2.40 -2.34 26.75
N LEU A 317 2.51 -3.67 26.62
CA LEU A 317 3.27 -4.27 25.54
C LEU A 317 2.60 -3.92 24.19
N ARG A 318 3.43 -3.49 23.22
CA ARG A 318 2.97 -3.16 21.87
C ARG A 318 2.31 -4.36 21.18
N PHE A 319 2.88 -5.55 21.37
CA PHE A 319 2.38 -6.76 20.73
C PHE A 319 1.92 -7.78 21.77
N SER A 320 0.63 -8.06 21.77
CA SER A 320 -0.03 -9.05 22.62
C SER A 320 -0.19 -10.41 21.93
N THR A 321 -0.04 -10.48 20.60
CA THR A 321 -0.35 -11.65 19.78
C THR A 321 0.89 -12.45 19.33
N LEU A 322 2.06 -12.18 19.90
CA LEU A 322 3.34 -12.84 19.60
C LEU A 322 3.37 -14.31 20.04
N LEU A 323 2.63 -15.17 19.35
CA LEU A 323 2.58 -16.61 19.63
C LEU A 323 3.13 -17.45 18.47
N GLY A 324 3.99 -18.42 18.78
CA GLY A 324 4.52 -19.39 17.82
C GLY A 324 5.44 -18.78 16.75
N ASN A 325 5.35 -19.28 15.52
CA ASN A 325 6.07 -18.75 14.38
C ASN A 325 5.40 -17.48 13.87
N VAL A 326 5.87 -16.32 14.30
CA VAL A 326 5.30 -15.03 13.95
C VAL A 326 5.67 -14.66 12.52
N ASN A 327 4.65 -14.32 11.71
CA ASN A 327 4.81 -13.67 10.41
C ASN A 327 4.63 -12.15 10.58
N LEU A 328 5.43 -11.34 9.90
CA LEU A 328 5.43 -9.88 10.05
C LEU A 328 4.06 -9.27 9.78
N TYR A 329 3.30 -9.76 8.80
CA TYR A 329 1.96 -9.22 8.50
C TYR A 329 1.02 -9.23 9.73
N ARG A 330 1.18 -10.19 10.65
CA ARG A 330 0.37 -10.25 11.87
C ARG A 330 0.69 -9.10 12.82
N LEU A 331 1.95 -8.73 12.90
CA LEU A 331 2.38 -7.59 13.71
C LEU A 331 1.95 -6.27 13.08
N PHE A 332 2.05 -6.17 11.75
CA PHE A 332 1.53 -5.01 11.03
C PHE A 332 0.03 -4.84 11.24
N LEU A 333 -0.75 -5.93 11.21
CA LEU A 333 -2.19 -5.87 11.46
C LEU A 333 -2.49 -5.44 12.90
N GLU A 334 -1.82 -6.05 13.90
CA GLU A 334 -1.99 -5.66 15.31
C GLU A 334 -1.59 -4.18 15.52
N ARG A 335 -0.48 -3.73 14.91
CA ARG A 335 -0.02 -2.35 14.98
C ARG A 335 -1.01 -1.38 14.31
N SER A 336 -1.53 -1.73 13.14
CA SER A 336 -2.51 -0.90 12.41
C SER A 336 -3.79 -0.68 13.21
N LEU A 337 -4.29 -1.73 13.90
CA LEU A 337 -5.45 -1.62 14.79
C LEU A 337 -5.19 -0.75 16.04
N GLN A 338 -3.91 -0.56 16.42
CA GLN A 338 -3.54 0.34 17.51
C GLN A 338 -3.34 1.79 17.06
N LEU A 339 -2.92 1.99 15.81
CA LEU A 339 -2.63 3.32 15.24
C LEU A 339 -3.89 4.04 14.81
N VAL A 340 -4.85 3.31 14.24
CA VAL A 340 -6.08 3.90 13.72
C VAL A 340 -6.93 4.48 14.83
N GLU A 341 -7.62 5.61 14.58
CA GLU A 341 -8.56 6.18 15.54
C GLU A 341 -9.77 5.24 15.76
N GLU A 342 -10.54 5.45 16.83
CA GLU A 342 -11.65 4.57 17.26
C GLU A 342 -12.70 4.35 16.17
N SER A 343 -13.01 5.38 15.37
CA SER A 343 -13.93 5.29 14.23
C SER A 343 -13.24 5.04 12.89
N GLY A 344 -11.93 4.80 12.91
CA GLY A 344 -11.14 4.63 11.70
C GLY A 344 -11.19 3.20 11.15
N ARG A 345 -10.68 3.02 9.94
CA ARG A 345 -10.73 1.76 9.19
C ARG A 345 -9.35 1.26 8.80
N VAL A 346 -9.16 -0.06 8.89
CA VAL A 346 -7.96 -0.76 8.44
C VAL A 346 -8.33 -1.67 7.29
N ARG A 347 -7.69 -1.48 6.13
CA ARG A 347 -7.79 -2.35 4.96
C ARG A 347 -6.43 -2.98 4.70
N MET A 348 -6.33 -4.29 4.75
CA MET A 348 -5.03 -4.95 4.68
C MET A 348 -5.06 -6.21 3.81
N ILE A 349 -4.04 -6.34 2.95
CA ILE A 349 -3.83 -7.56 2.18
C ILE A 349 -2.95 -8.50 2.99
N VAL A 350 -3.44 -9.68 3.30
CA VAL A 350 -2.75 -10.64 4.16
C VAL A 350 -2.91 -12.07 3.64
N PRO A 351 -1.95 -12.96 3.94
CA PRO A 351 -2.11 -14.38 3.64
C PRO A 351 -3.35 -15.00 4.32
N ASP A 352 -4.01 -15.94 3.65
CA ASP A 352 -5.16 -16.68 4.15
C ASP A 352 -4.84 -17.50 5.42
N SER A 353 -3.57 -17.70 5.72
CA SER A 353 -3.08 -18.30 6.97
C SER A 353 -3.54 -17.50 8.22
N LEU A 354 -3.86 -16.21 8.08
CA LEU A 354 -4.52 -15.44 9.14
C LEU A 354 -5.79 -16.16 9.63
N LEU A 355 -6.60 -16.69 8.72
CA LEU A 355 -7.88 -17.33 9.05
C LEU A 355 -7.71 -18.80 9.49
N ARG A 356 -6.66 -19.48 9.02
CA ARG A 356 -6.52 -20.93 9.17
C ARG A 356 -5.52 -21.36 10.25
N GLU A 357 -4.43 -20.60 10.47
CA GLU A 357 -3.38 -21.03 11.40
C GLU A 357 -3.80 -20.86 12.87
N LYS A 358 -3.48 -21.90 13.70
CA LYS A 358 -3.69 -21.86 15.16
C LYS A 358 -2.90 -20.74 15.83
N SER A 359 -1.71 -20.43 15.32
CA SER A 359 -0.86 -19.35 15.83
C SER A 359 -1.46 -17.94 15.62
N SER A 360 -2.46 -17.79 14.75
CA SER A 360 -3.18 -16.54 14.51
C SER A 360 -4.43 -16.37 15.40
N ILE A 361 -4.75 -17.35 16.25
CA ILE A 361 -5.92 -17.28 17.16
C ILE A 361 -5.93 -16.02 18.03
N PRO A 362 -4.83 -15.61 18.70
CA PRO A 362 -4.83 -14.41 19.54
C PRO A 362 -5.17 -13.15 18.72
N LEU A 363 -4.60 -13.03 17.52
CA LEU A 363 -4.87 -11.88 16.64
C LEU A 363 -6.32 -11.86 16.15
N ARG A 364 -6.86 -13.02 15.75
CA ARG A 364 -8.28 -13.11 15.38
C ARG A 364 -9.22 -12.73 16.54
N ARG A 365 -8.88 -13.13 17.77
CA ARG A 365 -9.64 -12.69 18.96
C ARG A 365 -9.57 -11.18 19.14
N LEU A 366 -8.38 -10.58 19.03
CA LEU A 366 -8.22 -9.14 19.11
C LEU A 366 -9.10 -8.41 18.09
N MET A 367 -9.11 -8.91 16.83
CA MET A 367 -9.91 -8.33 15.75
C MET A 367 -11.41 -8.39 16.01
N VAL A 368 -11.88 -9.46 16.69
CA VAL A 368 -13.29 -9.74 16.91
C VAL A 368 -13.80 -9.12 18.22
N GLU A 369 -12.97 -9.10 19.25
CA GLU A 369 -13.38 -8.65 20.59
C GLU A 369 -13.29 -7.13 20.75
N ARG A 370 -12.47 -6.46 19.94
CA ARG A 370 -12.17 -5.03 20.10
C ARG A 370 -12.42 -4.18 18.86
N ASN A 371 -12.78 -4.80 17.74
CA ASN A 371 -12.99 -4.11 16.46
C ASN A 371 -14.20 -4.72 15.77
N ASP A 372 -14.85 -3.93 14.93
CA ASP A 372 -15.87 -4.40 14.03
C ASP A 372 -15.21 -4.91 12.74
N TRP A 373 -15.63 -6.08 12.31
CA TRP A 373 -15.12 -6.68 11.08
C TRP A 373 -16.12 -6.47 9.94
N ASP A 374 -15.82 -5.50 9.10
CA ASP A 374 -16.69 -5.07 8.00
C ASP A 374 -16.71 -6.09 6.84
N THR A 375 -15.54 -6.37 6.24
CA THR A 375 -15.45 -7.16 5.01
C THR A 375 -14.20 -8.06 4.99
N ALA A 376 -14.32 -9.26 4.43
CA ALA A 376 -13.19 -10.12 4.10
C ALA A 376 -13.35 -10.73 2.71
N TRP A 377 -12.32 -10.57 1.86
CA TRP A 377 -12.22 -11.24 0.57
C TRP A 377 -11.13 -12.30 0.64
N SER A 378 -11.41 -13.50 0.17
CA SER A 378 -10.43 -14.58 0.16
C SER A 378 -10.20 -15.10 -1.26
N PHE A 379 -8.93 -15.21 -1.62
CA PHE A 379 -8.47 -15.67 -2.92
C PHE A 379 -7.66 -16.95 -2.73
N PRO A 380 -8.14 -18.12 -3.17
CA PRO A 380 -7.40 -19.36 -3.03
C PRO A 380 -6.11 -19.34 -3.88
N GLU A 381 -5.11 -20.11 -3.45
CA GLU A 381 -3.82 -20.25 -4.15
C GLU A 381 -3.97 -20.56 -5.64
N SER A 382 -4.98 -21.37 -6.00
CA SER A 382 -5.25 -21.76 -7.40
C SER A 382 -5.51 -20.56 -8.33
N GLN A 383 -5.95 -19.43 -7.82
CA GLN A 383 -6.18 -18.20 -8.60
C GLN A 383 -4.89 -17.44 -8.90
N ARG A 384 -3.79 -17.73 -8.20
CA ARG A 384 -2.46 -17.10 -8.39
C ARG A 384 -2.55 -15.58 -8.53
N VAL A 385 -3.30 -14.93 -7.64
CA VAL A 385 -3.56 -13.49 -7.69
C VAL A 385 -2.31 -12.64 -7.49
N PHE A 386 -1.32 -13.17 -6.76
CA PHE A 386 0.00 -12.57 -6.61
C PHE A 386 1.05 -13.40 -7.34
N PRO A 387 1.77 -12.85 -8.33
CA PRO A 387 2.86 -13.55 -9.00
C PRO A 387 3.96 -13.99 -8.01
N GLY A 388 4.39 -15.24 -8.10
CA GLY A 388 5.45 -15.80 -7.25
C GLY A 388 5.02 -16.19 -5.84
N VAL A 389 3.76 -16.02 -5.47
CA VAL A 389 3.20 -16.43 -4.18
C VAL A 389 2.47 -17.76 -4.32
N SER A 390 2.86 -18.73 -3.48
CA SER A 390 2.27 -20.08 -3.43
C SER A 390 1.39 -20.27 -2.18
N GLN A 391 0.53 -19.31 -1.91
CA GLN A 391 -0.46 -19.36 -0.83
C GLN A 391 -1.68 -18.51 -1.18
N GLY A 392 -2.84 -18.79 -0.57
CA GLY A 392 -4.03 -17.96 -0.69
C GLY A 392 -3.87 -16.62 0.05
N VAL A 393 -4.68 -15.67 -0.32
CA VAL A 393 -4.69 -14.30 0.21
C VAL A 393 -6.10 -13.91 0.63
#